data_31bbdc9744b6b68795768468711e01ee
#
_entry.id   31bbdc9744b6b68795768468711e01ee
#
_cell.length_a   1.000
_cell.length_b   1.000
_cell.length_c   1.000
_cell.angle_alpha   90.00
_cell.angle_beta   90.00
_cell.angle_gamma   90.00
#
_symmetry.space_group_name_H-M   'P 1'
#
loop_
_entity.id
_entity.type
_entity.pdbx_description
1 polymer ?
#
loop_
_entity_poly.entity_id
_entity_poly.type
_entity_poly.pdbx_seq_one_letter_code
_entity_poly.pdbx_strand_id
1 'polypeptide(L)' 'NGTTLEEVISCAISRLADLNARFECKENAEAIRCMKEAFRFLEIRTDDRKARGVEGKHEA' A
#
# COMPACT_ATOMS: atom_id res chain seq x y z
N ASN A 1 16.27 4.82 -1.08
CA ASN A 1 16.17 5.64 -1.21
C ASN A 1 15.04 6.46 -1.03
N GLY A 2 14.32 6.68 -0.18
CA GLY A 2 13.22 7.53 0.01
C GLY A 2 11.88 6.94 -0.31
N THR A 3 11.88 5.82 -0.92
CA THR A 3 10.61 5.20 -1.28
C THR A 3 10.06 4.43 -0.10
N THR A 4 8.80 4.67 0.23
CA THR A 4 8.18 3.94 1.32
C THR A 4 7.49 2.71 0.78
N LEU A 5 7.15 1.80 1.68
CA LEU A 5 6.38 0.61 1.29
C LEU A 5 5.04 1.01 0.72
N GLU A 6 4.43 2.04 1.28
CA GLU A 6 3.14 2.51 0.79
C GLU A 6 3.25 2.96 -0.66
N GLU A 7 4.35 3.61 -1.01
CA GLU A 7 4.53 4.07 -2.38
C GLU A 7 4.75 2.89 -3.32
N VAL A 8 5.49 1.90 -2.88
CA VAL A 8 5.73 0.72 -3.69
C VAL A 8 4.41 0.00 -3.97
N ILE A 9 3.60 -0.17 -2.94
CA ILE A 9 2.34 -0.87 -3.10
C ILE A 9 1.39 -0.06 -3.97
N SER A 10 1.37 1.26 -3.79
CA SER A 10 0.51 2.11 -4.60
C SER A 10 0.90 2.00 -6.08
N CYS A 11 2.19 1.95 -6.35
CA CYS A 11 2.67 1.81 -7.71
C CYS A 11 2.27 0.46 -8.28
N ALA A 12 2.37 -0.59 -7.47
CA ALA A 12 1.99 -1.93 -7.91
C ALA A 12 0.50 -2.00 -8.22
N ILE A 13 -0.32 -1.37 -7.40
CA ILE A 13 -1.76 -1.34 -7.64
C ILE A 13 -2.04 -0.66 -8.98
N SER A 14 -1.39 0.46 -9.22
CA SER A 14 -1.60 1.21 -10.44
C SER A 14 -1.20 0.40 -11.67
N ARG A 15 -0.04 -0.27 -11.59
CA ARG A 15 0.42 -1.08 -12.69
C ARG A 15 -0.50 -2.25 -12.97
N LEU A 16 -0.96 -2.89 -11.90
CA LEU A 16 -1.83 -4.04 -12.10
C LEU A 16 -3.20 -3.61 -12.59
N ALA A 17 -3.67 -2.44 -12.17
CA ALA A 17 -4.94 -1.93 -12.67
C ALA A 17 -4.85 -1.67 -14.17
N ASP A 18 -3.71 -1.15 -14.64
CA ASP A 18 -3.52 -0.96 -16.06
C ASP A 18 -3.55 -2.28 -16.80
N LEU A 19 -2.85 -3.27 -16.28
CA LEU A 19 -2.83 -4.57 -16.92
C LEU A 19 -4.22 -5.20 -16.92
N ASN A 20 -4.95 -5.04 -15.83
CA ASN A 20 -6.28 -5.62 -15.77
C ASN A 20 -7.24 -4.94 -16.75
N ALA A 21 -7.01 -3.68 -17.03
CA ALA A 21 -7.85 -2.98 -18.00
C ALA A 21 -7.66 -3.56 -19.40
N ARG A 22 -6.47 -4.11 -19.67
CA ARG A 22 -6.23 -4.71 -20.96
C ARG A 22 -6.59 -6.18 -21.01
N PHE A 23 -6.28 -6.90 -19.94
CA PHE A 23 -6.51 -8.33 -19.90
C PHE A 23 -7.20 -8.65 -18.60
N GLU A 24 -8.48 -8.37 -18.54
CA GLU A 24 -9.24 -8.52 -17.34
C GLU A 24 -9.31 -9.95 -16.87
N CYS A 25 -9.07 -10.20 -15.63
CA CYS A 25 -9.25 -11.52 -15.07
C CYS A 25 -9.52 -11.41 -13.59
N LYS A 26 -10.10 -12.48 -13.07
CA LYS A 26 -10.53 -12.50 -11.69
C LYS A 26 -9.34 -12.40 -10.74
N GLU A 27 -8.26 -13.05 -11.09
CA GLU A 27 -7.08 -13.05 -10.24
C GLU A 27 -6.47 -11.65 -10.11
N ASN A 28 -6.48 -10.89 -11.20
CA ASN A 28 -5.97 -9.52 -11.15
C ASN A 28 -6.83 -8.66 -10.24
N ALA A 29 -8.14 -8.79 -10.36
CA ALA A 29 -9.04 -8.01 -9.52
C ALA A 29 -8.85 -8.35 -8.06
N GLU A 30 -8.66 -9.62 -7.77
CA GLU A 30 -8.49 -10.04 -6.39
C GLU A 30 -7.15 -9.56 -5.85
N ALA A 31 -6.11 -9.60 -6.66
CA ALA A 31 -4.81 -9.12 -6.23
C ALA A 31 -4.85 -7.63 -5.93
N ILE A 32 -5.54 -6.86 -6.76
CA ILE A 32 -5.68 -5.44 -6.52
C ILE A 32 -6.40 -5.18 -5.20
N ARG A 33 -7.46 -5.93 -4.95
CA ARG A 33 -8.21 -5.78 -3.71
C ARG A 33 -7.32 -6.06 -2.50
N CYS A 34 -6.52 -7.12 -2.58
CA CYS A 34 -5.64 -7.48 -1.48
C CYS A 34 -4.56 -6.43 -1.26
N MET A 35 -4.03 -5.87 -2.34
CA MET A 35 -3.01 -4.85 -2.21
C MET A 35 -3.59 -3.56 -1.62
N LYS A 36 -4.82 -3.22 -1.97
CA LYS A 36 -5.46 -2.05 -1.38
C LYS A 36 -5.68 -2.26 0.10
N GLU A 37 -6.01 -3.48 0.49
CA GLU A 37 -6.20 -3.78 1.90
C GLU A 37 -4.87 -3.66 2.64
N ALA A 38 -3.81 -4.17 2.06
CA ALA A 38 -2.49 -4.06 2.67
C ALA A 38 -2.07 -2.61 2.81
N PHE A 39 -2.35 -1.81 1.78
CA PHE A 39 -2.02 -0.39 1.81
C PHE A 39 -2.75 0.29 2.97
N ARG A 40 -4.01 -0.04 3.16
CA ARG A 40 -4.81 0.54 4.22
C ARG A 40 -4.21 0.22 5.60
N PHE A 41 -3.77 -1.02 5.78
CA PHE A 41 -3.19 -1.39 7.05
C PHE A 41 -1.87 -0.67 7.31
N LEU A 42 -1.10 -0.44 6.27
CA LEU A 42 0.14 0.31 6.42
C LEU A 42 -0.14 1.76 6.79
N GLU A 43 -1.19 2.34 6.24
CA GLU A 43 -1.58 3.69 6.61
C GLU A 43 -2.01 3.75 8.06
N ILE A 44 -2.76 2.77 8.50
CA ILE A 44 -3.19 2.72 9.90
C ILE A 44 -1.98 2.62 10.81
N ARG A 45 -1.01 1.82 10.45
CA ARG A 45 0.21 1.68 11.24
C ARG A 45 0.94 3.00 11.36
N THR A 46 1.05 3.72 10.25
CA THR A 46 1.74 4.99 10.25
C THR A 46 0.98 6.01 11.10
N ASP A 47 -0.33 6.06 10.94
CA ASP A 47 -1.13 6.99 11.73
C ASP A 47 -1.03 6.68 13.21
N ASP A 48 -1.01 5.42 13.56
CA ASP A 48 -0.93 5.01 14.95
C ASP A 48 0.39 5.46 15.56
N ARG A 49 1.48 5.34 14.81
CA ARG A 49 2.77 5.77 15.30
C ARG A 49 2.82 7.28 15.49
N LYS A 50 2.21 8.01 14.55
CA LYS A 50 2.15 9.47 14.70
C LYS A 50 1.32 9.87 15.90
N ALA A 51 0.22 9.19 16.10
CA ALA A 51 -0.66 9.52 17.24
C ALA A 51 0.06 9.29 18.55
N ARG A 52 0.96 8.31 18.58
CA ARG A 52 1.68 8.06 19.82
C ARG A 52 2.91 8.96 19.98
N GLY A 53 3.19 9.79 19.00
CA GLY A 53 4.29 10.71 19.12
C GLY A 53 5.65 10.09 18.95
N VAL A 54 5.73 8.86 18.43
CA VAL A 54 7.03 8.26 18.25
C VAL A 54 7.50 8.36 16.82
N GLU A 55 6.72 8.97 15.96
CA GLU A 55 7.12 9.08 14.59
C GLU A 55 8.36 9.93 14.52
N GLY A 56 9.37 9.46 13.85
CA GLY A 56 10.60 10.21 13.74
C GLY A 56 11.48 10.14 14.94
N LYS A 57 11.08 9.44 15.99
CA LYS A 57 11.89 9.30 17.14
C LYS A 57 12.47 7.94 17.17
N HIS A 58 13.40 7.79 18.02
CA HIS A 58 14.06 6.53 18.00
C HIS A 58 13.40 5.52 18.81
N GLU A 59 12.38 5.81 19.46
CA GLU A 59 11.77 4.85 20.21
C GLU A 59 11.20 3.88 19.45
N ALA A 60 11.16 3.87 18.46
CA ALA A 60 10.60 2.83 17.72
C ALA A 60 10.02 1.82 18.40
#